data_e438a141c5d99ce07a1f3088bb5dc628
#
_entry.id   e438a141c5d99ce07a1f3088bb5dc628
#
_cell.length_a   1.000
_cell.length_b   1.000
_cell.length_c   1.000
_cell.angle_alpha   90.00
_cell.angle_beta   90.00
_cell.angle_gamma   90.00
#
_symmetry.space_group_name_H-M   'P 1'
#
loop_
_entity.id
_entity.type
_entity.pdbx_description
1 polymer ?
#
loop_
_entity_poly.entity_id
_entity_poly.type
_entity_poly.pdbx_seq_one_letter_code
_entity_poly.pdbx_strand_id
1 'polypeptide(L)'
;KYFVDFTDTVPVLCNNVTANNGLNVPDLETTVSELDVYKILDSLKVGKASLCDSINNKLLKNLADVLASPICCLVNSSFRSGVVPKQWKISRIAPLPKHSPVCDIDKDIRPIAITCPISKVAEYFMSVYFDEHFDALLDDGQFGCTRGRSTTLALIEFSHMLFESSDDNRNIIRVMFVDFSKAFDLIDHNVIASKLFENKFPESFSSWFLSFLSDRVQFVRIGDVSSELLHTNAGAPQGTRAGPNAFKLMINDLKFKLMYIKYVDDVTFASVSHDSNDSSLQEAAEHLAVWCHANGMRINTDKTKEMIVLFNKRVCLDDVTPIVVNNSSIERVEDFKLLGVYFSADLTWNKHVKYITSKASKRIYVLCHLVRSGFSSEDVIKIYCSLIRPILEYACEVWHCGLTHKLSDDIEAVQRRCMKVIFPYLSYADATAVAQLDTLSSRREKAVVKLFNEIKSDNHVLHHLLPFKMNLSRNVVRNVYPFNIPVARTSRRMRSLISYCISKRM
;
A
#
# COMPACT_ATOMS: atom_id res chain seq x y z
N LYS A 1 8.85 -17.37 -21.35
CA LYS A 1 8.89 -16.36 -22.43
C LYS A 1 7.96 -15.19 -22.10
N TYR A 2 6.67 -15.43 -21.88
CA TYR A 2 5.65 -14.43 -21.62
C TYR A 2 6.02 -13.36 -20.55
N PHE A 3 6.63 -13.75 -19.43
CA PHE A 3 7.04 -12.82 -18.35
C PHE A 3 8.37 -12.08 -18.61
N VAL A 4 8.95 -12.20 -19.80
CA VAL A 4 10.26 -11.64 -20.15
C VAL A 4 10.20 -10.78 -21.39
N ASP A 5 9.45 -11.18 -22.41
CA ASP A 5 9.45 -10.55 -23.76
C ASP A 5 9.23 -9.01 -23.72
N PHE A 6 8.45 -8.50 -22.76
CA PHE A 6 8.22 -7.04 -22.63
C PHE A 6 9.44 -6.29 -22.08
N THR A 7 10.38 -6.96 -21.41
CA THR A 7 11.60 -6.32 -20.91
C THR A 7 12.59 -6.00 -22.01
N ASP A 8 12.46 -6.66 -23.17
CA ASP A 8 13.30 -6.43 -24.34
C ASP A 8 13.08 -5.02 -24.95
N THR A 9 11.97 -4.36 -24.59
CA THR A 9 11.69 -2.98 -25.01
C THR A 9 12.40 -1.93 -24.15
N VAL A 10 13.03 -2.33 -23.04
CA VAL A 10 13.74 -1.44 -22.12
C VAL A 10 15.25 -1.53 -22.40
N PRO A 11 15.97 -0.39 -22.47
CA PRO A 11 17.40 -0.40 -22.72
C PRO A 11 18.16 -1.22 -21.66
N VAL A 12 19.20 -1.91 -22.10
CA VAL A 12 20.13 -2.59 -21.18
C VAL A 12 20.90 -1.55 -20.38
N LEU A 13 21.20 -1.85 -19.11
CA LEU A 13 21.98 -0.97 -18.24
C LEU A 13 23.33 -0.63 -18.88
N CYS A 14 23.58 0.66 -19.07
CA CYS A 14 24.83 1.15 -19.61
C CYS A 14 25.93 1.11 -18.54
N ASN A 15 27.03 0.41 -18.81
CA ASN A 15 28.17 0.27 -17.88
C ASN A 15 28.82 1.61 -17.47
N ASN A 16 28.57 2.70 -18.23
CA ASN A 16 29.16 4.02 -17.99
C ASN A 16 28.44 4.83 -16.89
N VAL A 17 27.28 4.40 -16.40
CA VAL A 17 26.53 5.14 -15.36
C VAL A 17 27.18 4.98 -13.98
N THR A 18 28.04 3.97 -13.81
CA THR A 18 28.79 3.71 -12.57
C THR A 18 30.17 4.39 -12.52
N ALA A 19 30.61 4.99 -13.65
CA ALA A 19 31.94 5.60 -13.76
C ALA A 19 31.85 7.12 -13.58
N ASN A 20 32.27 7.58 -12.42
CA ASN A 20 32.79 8.91 -12.13
C ASN A 20 31.87 10.11 -11.92
N ASN A 21 32.00 10.64 -10.72
CA ASN A 21 32.63 11.98 -10.61
C ASN A 21 32.97 12.22 -9.13
N GLY A 22 34.24 12.22 -8.81
CA GLY A 22 35.01 12.87 -7.75
C GLY A 22 34.35 13.48 -6.49
N LEU A 23 33.16 13.10 -6.15
CA LEU A 23 32.55 13.42 -4.86
C LEU A 23 32.95 12.33 -3.88
N ASN A 24 33.76 12.67 -2.87
CA ASN A 24 33.99 11.84 -1.70
C ASN A 24 32.68 11.61 -0.96
N VAL A 25 31.87 10.68 -1.45
CA VAL A 25 30.74 10.15 -0.71
C VAL A 25 31.31 9.07 0.23
N PRO A 26 31.05 9.10 1.53
CA PRO A 26 31.56 8.10 2.45
C PRO A 26 31.21 6.70 1.95
N ASP A 27 32.18 5.80 1.99
CA ASP A 27 31.97 4.40 1.65
C ASP A 27 30.92 3.76 2.57
N LEU A 28 30.26 2.72 2.09
CA LEU A 28 29.27 1.97 2.85
C LEU A 28 29.97 1.31 4.05
N GLU A 29 30.04 1.99 5.19
CA GLU A 29 30.59 1.45 6.45
C GLU A 29 29.69 0.38 7.09
N THR A 30 28.66 -0.10 6.39
CA THR A 30 27.76 -1.14 6.90
C THR A 30 28.46 -2.49 6.93
N THR A 31 29.22 -2.72 7.96
CA THR A 31 29.68 -4.06 8.31
C THR A 31 28.54 -4.74 9.08
N VAL A 32 27.89 -5.69 8.43
CA VAL A 32 26.87 -6.52 9.06
C VAL A 32 27.54 -7.39 10.13
N SER A 33 26.98 -7.46 11.35
CA SER A 33 27.51 -8.32 12.41
C SER A 33 26.95 -9.75 12.32
N GLU A 34 27.72 -10.71 12.82
CA GLU A 34 27.25 -12.11 12.92
C GLU A 34 25.99 -12.22 13.78
N LEU A 35 25.90 -11.43 14.85
CA LEU A 35 24.72 -11.39 15.72
C LEU A 35 23.46 -10.94 15.00
N ASP A 36 23.57 -9.95 14.10
CA ASP A 36 22.43 -9.47 13.35
C ASP A 36 21.98 -10.49 12.30
N VAL A 37 22.93 -11.17 11.64
CA VAL A 37 22.61 -12.30 10.76
C VAL A 37 21.91 -13.41 11.53
N TYR A 38 22.45 -13.80 12.71
CA TYR A 38 21.84 -14.80 13.58
C TYR A 38 20.36 -14.45 13.90
N LYS A 39 20.10 -13.22 14.35
CA LYS A 39 18.72 -12.76 14.67
C LYS A 39 17.78 -12.90 13.47
N ILE A 40 18.27 -12.58 12.27
CA ILE A 40 17.44 -12.71 11.05
C ILE A 40 17.18 -14.20 10.76
N LEU A 41 18.19 -15.05 10.82
CA LEU A 41 18.03 -16.49 10.57
C LEU A 41 17.07 -17.13 11.56
N ASP A 42 17.20 -16.82 12.85
CA ASP A 42 16.31 -17.33 13.90
C ASP A 42 14.85 -16.82 13.73
N SER A 43 14.66 -15.62 13.21
CA SER A 43 13.33 -15.05 12.94
C SER A 43 12.63 -15.64 11.70
N LEU A 44 13.30 -16.46 10.88
CA LEU A 44 12.76 -16.96 9.62
C LEU A 44 11.51 -17.83 9.84
N LYS A 45 10.48 -17.57 9.03
CA LYS A 45 9.25 -18.39 9.00
C LYS A 45 9.46 -19.65 8.17
N VAL A 46 9.44 -20.79 8.84
CA VAL A 46 9.74 -22.12 8.27
C VAL A 46 8.84 -22.50 7.06
N GLY A 47 7.57 -22.11 7.09
CA GLY A 47 6.59 -22.48 6.05
C GLY A 47 6.60 -21.62 4.79
N LYS A 48 7.55 -20.67 4.63
CA LYS A 48 7.62 -19.86 3.41
C LYS A 48 8.32 -20.59 2.27
N ALA A 49 7.83 -20.34 1.04
CA ALA A 49 8.45 -20.88 -0.18
C ALA A 49 9.91 -20.39 -0.32
N SER A 50 10.79 -21.31 -0.70
CA SER A 50 12.19 -21.06 -1.05
C SER A 50 12.47 -21.50 -2.49
N LEU A 51 13.55 -21.00 -3.05
CA LEU A 51 14.07 -21.47 -4.34
C LEU A 51 14.42 -22.97 -4.26
N CYS A 52 14.50 -23.66 -5.39
CA CYS A 52 14.80 -25.11 -5.46
C CYS A 52 16.29 -25.42 -5.26
N ASP A 53 17.01 -24.63 -4.48
CA ASP A 53 18.44 -24.75 -4.18
C ASP A 53 18.75 -25.65 -2.97
N SER A 54 17.76 -26.38 -2.47
CA SER A 54 17.83 -27.23 -1.27
C SER A 54 18.08 -26.47 0.05
N ILE A 55 18.37 -25.18 0.00
CA ILE A 55 18.52 -24.32 1.17
C ILE A 55 17.18 -23.67 1.51
N ASN A 56 16.47 -24.23 2.47
CA ASN A 56 15.18 -23.70 2.90
C ASN A 56 15.26 -22.97 4.24
N ASN A 57 14.21 -22.20 4.55
CA ASN A 57 14.15 -21.43 5.78
C ASN A 57 14.25 -22.30 7.04
N LYS A 58 13.80 -23.57 7.00
CA LYS A 58 13.90 -24.49 8.15
C LYS A 58 15.35 -24.84 8.44
N LEU A 59 16.14 -25.13 7.39
CA LEU A 59 17.57 -25.41 7.52
C LEU A 59 18.31 -24.20 8.12
N LEU A 60 18.09 -23.02 7.50
CA LEU A 60 18.74 -21.77 7.94
C LEU A 60 18.41 -21.41 9.39
N LYS A 61 17.15 -21.59 9.79
CA LYS A 61 16.71 -21.34 11.16
C LYS A 61 17.30 -22.31 12.16
N ASN A 62 17.27 -23.62 11.86
CA ASN A 62 17.71 -24.65 12.78
C ASN A 62 19.25 -24.68 12.97
N LEU A 63 20.01 -24.11 12.02
CA LEU A 63 21.45 -24.02 12.04
C LEU A 63 21.93 -22.57 12.10
N ALA A 64 21.11 -21.67 12.65
CA ALA A 64 21.40 -20.24 12.66
C ALA A 64 22.69 -19.89 13.40
N ASP A 65 23.01 -20.62 14.49
CA ASP A 65 24.22 -20.49 15.29
C ASP A 65 25.48 -20.81 14.51
N VAL A 66 25.44 -21.83 13.65
CA VAL A 66 26.60 -22.27 12.83
C VAL A 66 26.68 -21.45 11.53
N LEU A 67 25.52 -21.11 10.92
CA LEU A 67 25.47 -20.48 9.61
C LEU A 67 25.58 -18.95 9.66
N ALA A 68 25.45 -18.32 10.83
CA ALA A 68 25.53 -16.87 10.94
C ALA A 68 26.89 -16.33 10.49
N SER A 69 27.97 -16.93 10.91
CA SER A 69 29.34 -16.49 10.56
C SER A 69 29.64 -16.60 9.06
N PRO A 70 29.49 -17.76 8.39
CA PRO A 70 29.75 -17.84 6.96
C PRO A 70 28.79 -16.99 6.12
N ILE A 71 27.52 -16.87 6.49
CA ILE A 71 26.57 -16.00 5.77
C ILE A 71 26.95 -14.52 5.97
N CYS A 72 27.36 -14.13 7.18
CA CYS A 72 27.87 -12.79 7.45
C CYS A 72 29.07 -12.45 6.54
N CYS A 73 30.04 -13.37 6.42
CA CYS A 73 31.19 -13.21 5.53
C CYS A 73 30.77 -13.03 4.06
N LEU A 74 29.81 -13.84 3.57
CA LEU A 74 29.30 -13.76 2.21
C LEU A 74 28.60 -12.43 1.94
N VAL A 75 27.73 -11.98 2.86
CA VAL A 75 26.99 -10.73 2.74
C VAL A 75 27.95 -9.55 2.73
N ASN A 76 28.87 -9.47 3.70
CA ASN A 76 29.87 -8.40 3.77
C ASN A 76 30.81 -8.38 2.55
N SER A 77 31.19 -9.54 2.03
CA SER A 77 31.99 -9.63 0.81
C SER A 77 31.23 -9.10 -0.40
N SER A 78 29.94 -9.45 -0.54
CA SER A 78 29.07 -8.95 -1.58
C SER A 78 28.92 -7.42 -1.51
N PHE A 79 28.73 -6.86 -0.31
CA PHE A 79 28.60 -5.41 -0.12
C PHE A 79 29.89 -4.66 -0.46
N ARG A 80 31.04 -5.13 0.04
CA ARG A 80 32.34 -4.51 -0.26
C ARG A 80 32.71 -4.55 -1.73
N SER A 81 32.34 -5.62 -2.44
CA SER A 81 32.60 -5.74 -3.87
C SER A 81 31.58 -4.99 -4.75
N GLY A 82 30.45 -4.56 -4.18
CA GLY A 82 29.33 -4.01 -4.95
C GLY A 82 28.69 -5.03 -5.90
N VAL A 83 28.94 -6.34 -5.72
CA VAL A 83 28.52 -7.38 -6.65
C VAL A 83 27.61 -8.39 -5.96
N VAL A 84 26.45 -8.65 -6.57
CA VAL A 84 25.53 -9.68 -6.12
C VAL A 84 25.87 -11.02 -6.79
N PRO A 85 26.07 -12.11 -6.00
CA PRO A 85 26.36 -13.43 -6.54
C PRO A 85 25.30 -13.89 -7.57
N LYS A 86 25.73 -14.53 -8.66
CA LYS A 86 24.84 -14.99 -9.74
C LYS A 86 23.71 -15.88 -9.24
N GLN A 87 23.97 -16.74 -8.26
CA GLN A 87 22.95 -17.62 -7.66
C GLN A 87 21.82 -16.83 -6.98
N TRP A 88 22.09 -15.62 -6.45
CA TRP A 88 21.09 -14.79 -5.82
C TRP A 88 20.20 -14.05 -6.84
N LYS A 89 20.64 -13.99 -8.09
CA LYS A 89 19.91 -13.35 -9.20
C LYS A 89 18.90 -14.31 -9.88
N ILE A 90 18.88 -15.59 -9.49
CA ILE A 90 17.94 -16.58 -10.04
C ILE A 90 16.60 -16.50 -9.31
N SER A 91 15.52 -16.43 -10.06
CA SER A 91 14.17 -16.36 -9.52
C SER A 91 13.29 -17.46 -10.09
N ARG A 92 12.58 -18.19 -9.23
CA ARG A 92 11.47 -19.02 -9.65
C ARG A 92 10.19 -18.19 -9.60
N ILE A 93 9.50 -18.09 -10.73
CA ILE A 93 8.23 -17.36 -10.80
C ILE A 93 7.09 -18.29 -10.42
N ALA A 94 6.31 -17.87 -9.39
CA ALA A 94 5.04 -18.47 -9.05
C ALA A 94 3.91 -17.64 -9.68
N PRO A 95 3.20 -18.19 -10.69
CA PRO A 95 2.09 -17.47 -11.31
C PRO A 95 0.86 -17.52 -10.39
N LEU A 96 0.55 -16.42 -9.71
CA LEU A 96 -0.60 -16.35 -8.82
C LEU A 96 -1.81 -15.71 -9.53
N PRO A 97 -2.95 -16.40 -9.60
CA PRO A 97 -4.19 -15.83 -10.13
C PRO A 97 -4.65 -14.63 -9.31
N LYS A 98 -5.00 -13.52 -9.96
CA LYS A 98 -5.67 -12.36 -9.35
C LYS A 98 -7.13 -12.67 -9.01
N HIS A 99 -7.75 -13.51 -9.84
CA HIS A 99 -9.13 -14.00 -9.69
C HIS A 99 -9.27 -15.39 -10.33
N SER A 100 -10.40 -16.05 -10.15
CA SER A 100 -10.73 -17.35 -10.75
C SER A 100 -12.12 -17.27 -11.38
N PRO A 101 -12.32 -17.78 -12.60
CA PRO A 101 -11.30 -18.42 -13.45
C PRO A 101 -10.29 -17.44 -14.04
N VAL A 102 -9.11 -17.91 -14.42
CA VAL A 102 -8.11 -17.18 -15.22
C VAL A 102 -8.54 -17.25 -16.68
N CYS A 103 -8.78 -16.10 -17.30
CA CYS A 103 -9.19 -16.01 -18.71
C CYS A 103 -8.07 -15.46 -19.59
N ASP A 104 -7.24 -14.57 -19.03
CA ASP A 104 -6.16 -13.90 -19.74
C ASP A 104 -4.90 -13.93 -18.86
N ILE A 105 -3.86 -14.62 -19.32
CA ILE A 105 -2.60 -14.75 -18.58
C ILE A 105 -1.96 -13.37 -18.33
N ASP A 106 -2.09 -12.46 -19.29
CA ASP A 106 -1.52 -11.11 -19.23
C ASP A 106 -2.11 -10.25 -18.12
N LYS A 107 -3.41 -10.36 -17.94
CA LYS A 107 -4.17 -9.50 -17.05
C LYS A 107 -4.41 -10.14 -15.70
N ASP A 108 -4.57 -11.48 -15.67
CA ASP A 108 -5.13 -12.21 -14.54
C ASP A 108 -4.08 -12.85 -13.64
N ILE A 109 -2.80 -12.83 -14.03
CA ILE A 109 -1.71 -13.45 -13.25
C ILE A 109 -0.76 -12.40 -12.71
N ARG A 110 -0.29 -12.62 -11.46
CA ARG A 110 0.83 -11.92 -10.84
C ARG A 110 2.05 -12.84 -10.82
N PRO A 111 3.18 -12.44 -11.44
CA PRO A 111 4.42 -13.22 -11.39
C PRO A 111 5.16 -12.94 -10.07
N ILE A 112 4.99 -13.79 -9.07
CA ILE A 112 5.71 -13.63 -7.79
C ILE A 112 7.07 -14.33 -7.89
N ALA A 113 8.13 -13.54 -7.72
CA ALA A 113 9.51 -14.04 -7.73
C ALA A 113 9.88 -14.66 -6.37
N ILE A 114 10.25 -15.92 -6.41
CA ILE A 114 10.80 -16.66 -5.26
C ILE A 114 12.30 -16.74 -5.46
N THR A 115 13.05 -16.03 -4.60
CA THR A 115 14.51 -15.91 -4.63
C THR A 115 15.16 -16.77 -3.55
N CYS A 116 16.50 -16.92 -3.63
CA CYS A 116 17.31 -17.59 -2.64
C CYS A 116 17.11 -16.97 -1.24
N PRO A 117 16.96 -17.76 -0.17
CA PRO A 117 16.80 -17.24 1.19
C PRO A 117 18.00 -16.41 1.68
N ILE A 118 19.23 -16.75 1.27
CA ILE A 118 20.43 -15.98 1.64
C ILE A 118 20.41 -14.61 0.97
N SER A 119 19.96 -14.52 -0.29
CA SER A 119 19.72 -13.21 -0.94
C SER A 119 18.80 -12.32 -0.13
N LYS A 120 17.73 -12.90 0.46
CA LYS A 120 16.78 -12.13 1.30
C LYS A 120 17.41 -11.60 2.59
N VAL A 121 18.43 -12.27 3.13
CA VAL A 121 19.22 -11.76 4.26
C VAL A 121 20.02 -10.53 3.83
N ALA A 122 20.72 -10.59 2.70
CA ALA A 122 21.44 -9.43 2.16
C ALA A 122 20.47 -8.27 1.82
N GLU A 123 19.36 -8.57 1.14
CA GLU A 123 18.32 -7.59 0.83
C GLU A 123 17.74 -6.90 2.09
N TYR A 124 17.66 -7.61 3.21
CA TYR A 124 17.19 -7.01 4.46
C TYR A 124 18.11 -5.87 4.91
N PHE A 125 19.43 -6.09 4.98
CA PHE A 125 20.38 -5.07 5.41
C PHE A 125 20.44 -3.90 4.44
N MET A 126 20.41 -4.20 3.13
CA MET A 126 20.38 -3.14 2.10
C MET A 126 19.08 -2.32 2.14
N SER A 127 17.94 -2.95 2.46
CA SER A 127 16.69 -2.22 2.64
C SER A 127 16.70 -1.34 3.88
N VAL A 128 17.30 -1.78 4.99
CA VAL A 128 17.45 -0.96 6.20
C VAL A 128 18.31 0.27 5.88
N TYR A 129 19.46 0.07 5.25
CA TYR A 129 20.31 1.18 4.82
C TYR A 129 19.60 2.14 3.86
N PHE A 130 18.87 1.59 2.87
CA PHE A 130 18.07 2.39 1.94
C PHE A 130 17.08 3.27 2.68
N ASP A 131 16.29 2.69 3.58
CA ASP A 131 15.27 3.42 4.32
C ASP A 131 15.90 4.51 5.21
N GLU A 132 16.99 4.22 5.92
CA GLU A 132 17.71 5.21 6.75
C GLU A 132 18.25 6.39 5.95
N HIS A 133 18.78 6.14 4.75
CA HIS A 133 19.28 7.19 3.87
C HIS A 133 18.15 7.96 3.18
N PHE A 134 17.11 7.27 2.77
CA PHE A 134 16.07 7.81 1.88
C PHE A 134 14.86 8.40 2.61
N ASP A 135 14.64 8.05 3.88
CA ASP A 135 13.47 8.52 4.65
C ASP A 135 13.39 10.06 4.71
N ALA A 136 14.54 10.75 4.81
CA ALA A 136 14.60 12.22 4.81
C ALA A 136 14.35 12.86 3.43
N LEU A 137 14.50 12.10 2.34
CA LEU A 137 14.32 12.54 0.96
C LEU A 137 12.95 12.12 0.40
N LEU A 138 12.23 11.29 1.18
CA LEU A 138 10.98 10.72 0.72
C LEU A 138 9.91 11.78 0.58
N ASP A 139 9.18 11.70 -0.51
CA ASP A 139 8.01 12.55 -0.76
C ASP A 139 6.92 12.33 0.30
N ASP A 140 6.38 13.43 0.84
CA ASP A 140 5.34 13.39 1.87
C ASP A 140 4.05 12.72 1.38
N GLY A 141 3.75 12.78 0.10
CA GLY A 141 2.62 12.09 -0.51
C GLY A 141 2.78 10.57 -0.61
N GLN A 142 3.96 9.98 -0.34
CA GLN A 142 4.19 8.54 -0.46
C GLN A 142 3.84 7.81 0.83
N PHE A 143 2.79 6.99 0.81
CA PHE A 143 2.35 6.16 1.93
C PHE A 143 2.74 4.69 1.81
N GLY A 144 2.97 4.21 0.60
CA GLY A 144 3.25 2.80 0.35
C GLY A 144 4.69 2.40 0.68
N CYS A 145 4.85 1.23 1.31
CA CYS A 145 6.14 0.66 1.70
C CYS A 145 7.02 1.60 2.54
N THR A 146 6.43 2.51 3.29
CA THR A 146 7.09 3.51 4.13
C THR A 146 6.85 3.21 5.60
N ARG A 147 7.90 3.30 6.41
CA ARG A 147 7.80 3.06 7.85
C ARG A 147 6.87 4.08 8.51
N GLY A 148 6.00 3.63 9.42
CA GLY A 148 5.04 4.50 10.10
C GLY A 148 3.86 4.96 9.25
N ARG A 149 3.78 4.57 7.97
CA ARG A 149 2.66 4.86 7.06
C ARG A 149 1.87 3.59 6.73
N SER A 150 0.60 3.74 6.37
CA SER A 150 -0.29 2.61 6.07
C SER A 150 -1.36 2.98 5.05
N THR A 151 -2.06 1.98 4.51
CA THR A 151 -3.25 2.19 3.66
C THR A 151 -4.32 3.02 4.37
N THR A 152 -4.55 2.77 5.67
CA THR A 152 -5.53 3.51 6.46
C THR A 152 -5.16 4.98 6.55
N LEU A 153 -3.89 5.33 6.79
CA LEU A 153 -3.44 6.72 6.88
C LEU A 153 -3.56 7.44 5.53
N ALA A 154 -3.19 6.80 4.42
CA ALA A 154 -3.38 7.33 3.07
C ALA A 154 -4.86 7.62 2.77
N LEU A 155 -5.74 6.68 3.15
CA LEU A 155 -7.18 6.82 2.95
C LEU A 155 -7.80 7.91 3.84
N ILE A 156 -7.27 8.14 5.06
CA ILE A 156 -7.73 9.23 5.93
C ILE A 156 -7.31 10.57 5.35
N GLU A 157 -6.07 10.72 4.89
CA GLU A 157 -5.58 11.92 4.20
C GLU A 157 -6.53 12.27 3.04
N PHE A 158 -6.76 11.31 2.17
CA PHE A 158 -7.63 11.48 1.01
C PHE A 158 -9.10 11.79 1.39
N SER A 159 -9.69 11.02 2.31
CA SER A 159 -11.08 11.22 2.71
C SER A 159 -11.28 12.54 3.46
N HIS A 160 -10.31 12.97 4.26
CA HIS A 160 -10.35 14.27 4.95
C HIS A 160 -10.45 15.40 3.94
N MET A 161 -9.59 15.41 2.91
CA MET A 161 -9.64 16.38 1.82
C MET A 161 -11.02 16.40 1.14
N LEU A 162 -11.58 15.23 0.78
CA LEU A 162 -12.88 15.15 0.13
C LEU A 162 -14.00 15.74 0.99
N PHE A 163 -14.06 15.38 2.28
CA PHE A 163 -15.09 15.88 3.18
C PHE A 163 -14.92 17.37 3.51
N GLU A 164 -13.69 17.84 3.66
CA GLU A 164 -13.41 19.24 3.90
C GLU A 164 -13.79 20.11 2.68
N SER A 165 -13.32 19.72 1.50
CA SER A 165 -13.61 20.44 0.26
C SER A 165 -15.10 20.42 -0.10
N SER A 166 -15.81 19.33 0.20
CA SER A 166 -17.26 19.22 -0.04
C SER A 166 -18.13 20.06 0.89
N ASP A 167 -17.54 20.71 1.91
CA ASP A 167 -18.29 21.57 2.82
C ASP A 167 -18.79 22.84 2.16
N ASP A 168 -18.11 23.34 1.13
CA ASP A 168 -18.66 24.32 0.19
C ASP A 168 -19.32 23.59 -0.99
N ASN A 169 -20.64 23.66 -1.06
CA ASN A 169 -21.41 23.03 -2.14
C ASN A 169 -21.10 23.58 -3.54
N ARG A 170 -20.41 24.73 -3.66
CA ARG A 170 -20.01 25.29 -4.95
C ARG A 170 -18.80 24.56 -5.54
N ASN A 171 -18.03 23.88 -4.69
CA ASN A 171 -16.85 23.15 -5.13
C ASN A 171 -17.22 21.99 -6.05
N ILE A 172 -16.47 21.91 -7.14
CA ILE A 172 -16.36 20.77 -8.03
C ILE A 172 -15.06 20.09 -7.65
N ILE A 173 -15.14 18.87 -7.09
CA ILE A 173 -13.96 18.11 -6.72
C ILE A 173 -13.76 17.04 -7.78
N ARG A 174 -12.64 17.08 -8.47
CA ARG A 174 -12.29 16.13 -9.52
C ARG A 174 -11.14 15.29 -9.03
N VAL A 175 -11.27 13.97 -9.07
CA VAL A 175 -10.27 13.01 -8.59
C VAL A 175 -9.84 12.12 -9.73
N MET A 176 -8.55 11.99 -9.95
CA MET A 176 -7.97 11.04 -10.88
C MET A 176 -7.28 9.90 -10.14
N PHE A 177 -7.68 8.66 -10.44
CA PHE A 177 -7.08 7.43 -9.95
C PHE A 177 -6.24 6.82 -11.07
N VAL A 178 -4.95 6.80 -10.90
CA VAL A 178 -3.98 6.37 -11.92
C VAL A 178 -3.60 4.92 -11.73
N ASP A 179 -3.62 4.14 -12.82
CA ASP A 179 -3.08 2.78 -12.88
C ASP A 179 -1.90 2.78 -13.86
N PHE A 180 -0.76 2.21 -13.45
CA PHE A 180 0.37 2.01 -14.35
C PHE A 180 0.35 0.60 -14.95
N SER A 181 0.69 0.50 -16.23
CA SER A 181 0.85 -0.79 -16.90
C SER A 181 2.16 -1.45 -16.46
N LYS A 182 2.09 -2.63 -15.83
CA LYS A 182 3.28 -3.44 -15.45
C LYS A 182 4.35 -2.63 -14.69
N ALA A 183 3.92 -1.80 -13.72
CA ALA A 183 4.75 -0.82 -13.03
C ALA A 183 6.11 -1.36 -12.53
N PHE A 184 6.10 -2.49 -11.83
CA PHE A 184 7.31 -3.13 -11.33
C PHE A 184 8.17 -3.80 -12.41
N ASP A 185 7.54 -4.26 -13.47
CA ASP A 185 8.20 -5.05 -14.49
C ASP A 185 8.92 -4.18 -15.55
N LEU A 186 8.52 -2.91 -15.67
CA LEU A 186 9.05 -1.94 -16.64
C LEU A 186 10.05 -0.94 -16.04
N ILE A 187 10.46 -1.10 -14.78
CA ILE A 187 11.47 -0.21 -14.18
C ILE A 187 12.76 -0.25 -15.00
N ASP A 188 13.14 0.88 -15.58
CA ASP A 188 14.40 1.02 -16.30
C ASP A 188 15.56 1.16 -15.30
N HIS A 189 16.54 0.27 -15.39
CA HIS A 189 17.70 0.26 -14.49
C HIS A 189 18.62 1.49 -14.72
N ASN A 190 18.62 2.09 -15.92
CA ASN A 190 19.38 3.33 -16.18
C ASN A 190 18.72 4.51 -15.45
N VAL A 191 17.39 4.57 -15.43
CA VAL A 191 16.67 5.58 -14.65
C VAL A 191 16.92 5.40 -13.15
N ILE A 192 16.92 4.17 -12.65
CA ILE A 192 17.30 3.90 -11.24
C ILE A 192 18.72 4.35 -10.94
N ALA A 193 19.68 4.10 -11.85
CA ALA A 193 21.06 4.54 -11.67
C ALA A 193 21.18 6.07 -11.59
N SER A 194 20.50 6.81 -12.46
CA SER A 194 20.45 8.28 -12.40
C SER A 194 19.84 8.77 -11.08
N LYS A 195 18.73 8.16 -10.64
CA LYS A 195 18.06 8.55 -9.39
C LYS A 195 18.88 8.21 -8.14
N LEU A 196 19.64 7.10 -8.12
CA LEU A 196 20.58 6.81 -7.03
C LEU A 196 21.64 7.91 -6.93
N PHE A 197 22.18 8.34 -8.06
CA PHE A 197 23.16 9.42 -8.13
C PHE A 197 22.58 10.77 -7.67
N GLU A 198 21.43 11.15 -8.19
CA GLU A 198 20.73 12.40 -7.83
C GLU A 198 20.41 12.48 -6.34
N ASN A 199 20.02 11.36 -5.73
CA ASN A 199 19.73 11.24 -4.29
C ASN A 199 20.97 10.96 -3.45
N LYS A 200 22.18 11.07 -4.02
CA LYS A 200 23.49 10.98 -3.32
C LYS A 200 23.69 9.68 -2.55
N PHE A 201 23.22 8.56 -3.09
CA PHE A 201 23.57 7.26 -2.53
C PHE A 201 25.05 6.96 -2.72
N PRO A 202 25.72 6.32 -1.74
CA PRO A 202 27.11 5.90 -1.89
C PRO A 202 27.32 4.99 -3.10
N GLU A 203 28.49 5.07 -3.72
CA GLU A 203 28.81 4.29 -4.91
C GLU A 203 28.73 2.77 -4.65
N SER A 204 29.25 2.33 -3.51
CA SER A 204 29.19 0.92 -3.09
C SER A 204 27.76 0.42 -2.95
N PHE A 205 26.85 1.22 -2.38
CA PHE A 205 25.43 0.91 -2.33
C PHE A 205 24.83 0.84 -3.74
N SER A 206 25.06 1.88 -4.54
CA SER A 206 24.52 2.00 -5.89
C SER A 206 24.95 0.85 -6.78
N SER A 207 26.23 0.48 -6.72
CA SER A 207 26.81 -0.67 -7.44
C SER A 207 26.14 -1.97 -7.05
N TRP A 208 25.97 -2.22 -5.75
CA TRP A 208 25.29 -3.42 -5.28
C TRP A 208 23.82 -3.45 -5.70
N PHE A 209 23.11 -2.33 -5.53
CA PHE A 209 21.69 -2.24 -5.85
C PHE A 209 21.44 -2.46 -7.35
N LEU A 210 22.24 -1.84 -8.22
CA LEU A 210 22.17 -2.05 -9.66
C LEU A 210 22.59 -3.49 -10.04
N SER A 211 23.63 -4.04 -9.40
CA SER A 211 23.99 -5.45 -9.57
C SER A 211 22.86 -6.39 -9.16
N PHE A 212 22.06 -6.04 -8.14
CA PHE A 212 20.91 -6.85 -7.73
C PHE A 212 19.79 -6.84 -8.80
N LEU A 213 19.56 -5.71 -9.44
CA LEU A 213 18.50 -5.56 -10.45
C LEU A 213 18.90 -6.14 -11.81
N SER A 214 20.17 -6.04 -12.22
CA SER A 214 20.68 -6.41 -13.54
C SER A 214 21.03 -7.90 -13.66
N ASP A 215 21.13 -8.39 -14.91
CA ASP A 215 21.55 -9.78 -15.25
C ASP A 215 20.77 -10.86 -14.51
N ARG A 216 19.51 -10.60 -14.22
CA ARG A 216 18.67 -11.58 -13.55
C ARG A 216 18.14 -12.60 -14.52
N VAL A 217 17.98 -13.81 -14.02
CA VAL A 217 17.35 -14.90 -14.78
C VAL A 217 16.16 -15.45 -14.01
N GLN A 218 15.14 -15.85 -14.76
CA GLN A 218 13.93 -16.41 -14.16
C GLN A 218 13.40 -17.60 -14.92
N PHE A 219 12.69 -18.46 -14.20
CA PHE A 219 11.96 -19.60 -14.78
C PHE A 219 10.63 -19.80 -14.05
N VAL A 220 9.68 -20.39 -14.74
CA VAL A 220 8.37 -20.77 -14.16
C VAL A 220 8.40 -22.26 -13.84
N ARG A 221 7.87 -22.67 -12.69
CA ARG A 221 7.66 -24.07 -12.35
C ARG A 221 6.20 -24.31 -11.96
N ILE A 222 5.59 -25.28 -12.60
CA ILE A 222 4.21 -25.73 -12.33
C ILE A 222 4.27 -27.26 -12.12
N GLY A 223 4.01 -27.69 -10.89
CA GLY A 223 4.22 -29.09 -10.49
C GLY A 223 5.69 -29.49 -10.68
N ASP A 224 5.93 -30.52 -11.47
CA ASP A 224 7.28 -31.04 -11.73
C ASP A 224 7.89 -30.52 -13.05
N VAL A 225 7.15 -29.69 -13.80
CA VAL A 225 7.61 -29.11 -15.05
C VAL A 225 8.20 -27.74 -14.82
N SER A 226 9.41 -27.49 -15.35
CA SER A 226 10.08 -26.18 -15.32
C SER A 226 10.29 -25.66 -16.73
N SER A 227 10.13 -24.35 -16.92
CA SER A 227 10.54 -23.70 -18.17
C SER A 227 12.06 -23.55 -18.26
N GLU A 228 12.54 -23.11 -19.41
CA GLU A 228 13.91 -22.62 -19.57
C GLU A 228 14.17 -21.38 -18.71
N LEU A 229 15.46 -21.14 -18.43
CA LEU A 229 15.95 -19.91 -17.81
C LEU A 229 15.98 -18.80 -18.84
N LEU A 230 15.31 -17.69 -18.55
CA LEU A 230 15.27 -16.51 -19.41
C LEU A 230 15.82 -15.28 -18.67
N HIS A 231 16.60 -14.48 -19.38
CA HIS A 231 17.12 -13.21 -18.84
C HIS A 231 16.05 -12.14 -18.82
N THR A 232 16.16 -11.22 -17.85
CA THR A 232 15.33 -10.01 -17.75
C THR A 232 16.22 -8.78 -17.80
N ASN A 233 15.90 -7.82 -18.69
CA ASN A 233 16.67 -6.59 -18.89
C ASN A 233 16.14 -5.40 -18.07
N ALA A 234 14.96 -5.54 -17.47
CA ALA A 234 14.31 -4.47 -16.75
C ALA A 234 13.50 -5.01 -15.57
N GLY A 235 12.94 -4.10 -14.81
CA GLY A 235 12.03 -4.39 -13.71
C GLY A 235 12.71 -4.73 -12.40
N ALA A 236 11.89 -4.82 -11.37
CA ALA A 236 12.29 -5.28 -10.05
C ALA A 236 11.49 -6.52 -9.67
N PRO A 237 12.12 -7.58 -9.13
CA PRO A 237 11.43 -8.84 -8.89
C PRO A 237 10.35 -8.67 -7.81
N GLN A 238 9.11 -8.98 -8.18
CA GLN A 238 7.95 -8.89 -7.28
C GLN A 238 8.05 -9.95 -6.18
N GLY A 239 8.08 -9.51 -4.91
CA GLY A 239 8.21 -10.41 -3.76
C GLY A 239 9.59 -10.38 -3.08
N THR A 240 10.50 -9.54 -3.54
CA THR A 240 11.77 -9.19 -2.89
C THR A 240 11.61 -7.95 -2.02
N ARG A 241 12.62 -7.63 -1.20
CA ARG A 241 12.65 -6.38 -0.41
C ARG A 241 13.17 -5.20 -1.23
N ALA A 242 14.10 -5.45 -2.12
CA ALA A 242 14.68 -4.42 -2.98
C ALA A 242 13.69 -3.91 -4.04
N GLY A 243 12.70 -4.73 -4.46
CA GLY A 243 11.69 -4.31 -5.43
C GLY A 243 10.90 -3.05 -5.02
N PRO A 244 10.24 -3.03 -3.85
CA PRO A 244 9.58 -1.84 -3.34
C PRO A 244 10.51 -0.63 -3.18
N ASN A 245 11.79 -0.81 -2.82
CA ASN A 245 12.75 0.28 -2.70
C ASN A 245 13.09 0.88 -4.08
N ALA A 246 13.28 0.02 -5.09
CA ALA A 246 13.46 0.49 -6.47
C ALA A 246 12.26 1.32 -6.93
N PHE A 247 11.04 0.88 -6.64
CA PHE A 247 9.85 1.63 -7.02
C PHE A 247 9.67 2.93 -6.23
N LYS A 248 9.95 2.92 -4.91
CA LYS A 248 9.95 4.17 -4.10
C LYS A 248 10.92 5.20 -4.68
N LEU A 249 12.15 4.78 -5.00
CA LEU A 249 13.14 5.65 -5.64
C LEU A 249 12.66 6.16 -7.00
N MET A 250 12.08 5.26 -7.81
CA MET A 250 11.56 5.58 -9.14
C MET A 250 10.54 6.72 -9.11
N ILE A 251 9.55 6.63 -8.19
CA ILE A 251 8.38 7.53 -8.19
C ILE A 251 8.54 8.74 -7.25
N ASN A 252 9.66 8.86 -6.55
CA ASN A 252 9.81 9.88 -5.49
C ASN A 252 9.73 11.32 -6.02
N ASP A 253 10.28 11.57 -7.18
CA ASP A 253 10.30 12.87 -7.84
C ASP A 253 8.99 13.25 -8.56
N LEU A 254 8.05 12.32 -8.70
CA LEU A 254 6.72 12.62 -9.20
C LEU A 254 5.93 13.38 -8.12
N LYS A 255 5.85 14.70 -8.27
CA LYS A 255 5.13 15.61 -7.36
C LYS A 255 4.12 16.43 -8.15
N PHE A 256 3.01 16.74 -7.50
CA PHE A 256 1.96 17.57 -8.10
C PHE A 256 1.76 18.85 -7.28
N LYS A 257 1.27 19.89 -7.94
CA LYS A 257 0.81 21.12 -7.26
C LYS A 257 -0.55 20.96 -6.59
N LEU A 258 -1.29 19.93 -6.96
CA LEU A 258 -2.57 19.54 -6.40
C LEU A 258 -2.37 18.63 -5.18
N MET A 259 -3.44 18.41 -4.42
CA MET A 259 -3.46 17.34 -3.42
C MET A 259 -3.23 15.99 -4.10
N TYR A 260 -2.33 15.19 -3.57
CA TYR A 260 -2.07 13.85 -4.08
C TYR A 260 -1.62 12.89 -2.98
N ILE A 261 -1.87 11.61 -3.22
CA ILE A 261 -1.33 10.50 -2.44
C ILE A 261 -0.75 9.45 -3.40
N LYS A 262 0.33 8.82 -2.96
CA LYS A 262 0.96 7.68 -3.62
C LYS A 262 0.98 6.49 -2.68
N TYR A 263 0.56 5.34 -3.15
CA TYR A 263 0.70 4.08 -2.43
C TYR A 263 1.38 3.04 -3.33
N VAL A 264 2.71 3.12 -3.38
CA VAL A 264 3.56 2.42 -4.34
C VAL A 264 3.21 2.86 -5.76
N ASP A 265 2.56 2.01 -6.56
CA ASP A 265 2.10 2.27 -7.94
C ASP A 265 0.70 2.89 -8.01
N ASP A 266 -0.09 2.84 -6.95
CA ASP A 266 -1.38 3.53 -6.90
C ASP A 266 -1.15 5.03 -6.65
N VAL A 267 -1.40 5.86 -7.65
CA VAL A 267 -1.31 7.34 -7.57
C VAL A 267 -2.70 7.93 -7.69
N THR A 268 -3.05 8.81 -6.76
CA THR A 268 -4.33 9.53 -6.77
C THR A 268 -4.05 11.00 -6.55
N PHE A 269 -4.64 11.87 -7.37
CA PHE A 269 -4.58 13.32 -7.18
C PHE A 269 -5.92 13.97 -7.47
N ALA A 270 -6.17 15.13 -6.88
CA ALA A 270 -7.46 15.79 -6.94
C ALA A 270 -7.32 17.30 -7.09
N SER A 271 -8.20 17.90 -7.90
CA SER A 271 -8.42 19.33 -7.96
C SER A 271 -9.73 19.72 -7.28
N VAL A 272 -9.76 20.94 -6.76
CA VAL A 272 -10.95 21.56 -6.16
C VAL A 272 -11.12 22.94 -6.78
N SER A 273 -12.20 23.19 -7.46
CA SER A 273 -12.49 24.46 -8.14
C SER A 273 -13.97 24.82 -8.05
N HIS A 274 -14.29 26.09 -8.28
CA HIS A 274 -15.67 26.54 -8.51
C HIS A 274 -16.03 26.60 -10.00
N ASP A 275 -15.03 26.42 -10.87
CA ASP A 275 -15.17 26.51 -12.32
C ASP A 275 -15.22 25.12 -12.95
N SER A 276 -16.24 24.87 -13.77
CA SER A 276 -16.38 23.64 -14.55
C SER A 276 -15.30 23.48 -15.64
N ASN A 277 -14.69 24.58 -16.06
CA ASN A 277 -13.63 24.62 -17.06
C ASN A 277 -12.21 24.64 -16.43
N ASP A 278 -12.09 24.37 -15.13
CA ASP A 278 -10.79 24.30 -14.47
C ASP A 278 -9.87 23.27 -15.12
N SER A 279 -8.72 23.74 -15.62
CA SER A 279 -7.69 22.92 -16.32
C SER A 279 -6.72 22.25 -15.38
N SER A 280 -6.73 22.55 -14.09
CA SER A 280 -5.67 22.14 -13.16
C SER A 280 -5.48 20.61 -13.07
N LEU A 281 -6.57 19.84 -13.17
CA LEU A 281 -6.50 18.37 -13.20
C LEU A 281 -5.95 17.86 -14.53
N GLN A 282 -6.31 18.52 -15.66
CA GLN A 282 -5.76 18.19 -16.98
C GLN A 282 -4.25 18.49 -17.05
N GLU A 283 -3.82 19.63 -16.53
CA GLU A 283 -2.39 20.00 -16.44
C GLU A 283 -1.59 18.98 -15.58
N ALA A 284 -2.16 18.53 -14.47
CA ALA A 284 -1.57 17.49 -13.64
C ALA A 284 -1.48 16.15 -14.38
N ALA A 285 -2.49 15.80 -15.17
CA ALA A 285 -2.49 14.59 -15.99
C ALA A 285 -1.44 14.65 -17.13
N GLU A 286 -1.27 15.81 -17.73
CA GLU A 286 -0.22 16.05 -18.73
C GLU A 286 1.18 15.99 -18.12
N HIS A 287 1.37 16.61 -16.95
CA HIS A 287 2.62 16.49 -16.18
C HIS A 287 2.96 15.03 -15.88
N LEU A 288 1.97 14.23 -15.45
CA LEU A 288 2.13 12.79 -15.25
C LEU A 288 2.54 12.09 -16.54
N ALA A 289 1.92 12.40 -17.67
CA ALA A 289 2.25 11.78 -18.97
C ALA A 289 3.69 12.10 -19.40
N VAL A 290 4.13 13.34 -19.24
CA VAL A 290 5.52 13.77 -19.51
C VAL A 290 6.50 13.04 -18.59
N TRP A 291 6.20 12.97 -17.29
CA TRP A 291 7.03 12.25 -16.31
C TRP A 291 7.11 10.75 -16.67
N CYS A 292 6.00 10.13 -17.04
CA CYS A 292 5.97 8.72 -17.46
C CYS A 292 6.86 8.48 -18.67
N HIS A 293 6.79 9.36 -19.67
CA HIS A 293 7.63 9.23 -20.86
C HIS A 293 9.12 9.33 -20.52
N ALA A 294 9.49 10.30 -19.68
CA ALA A 294 10.88 10.51 -19.25
C ALA A 294 11.44 9.36 -18.40
N ASN A 295 10.58 8.63 -17.68
CA ASN A 295 10.96 7.55 -16.77
C ASN A 295 10.65 6.14 -17.31
N GLY A 296 10.27 6.01 -18.59
CA GLY A 296 9.94 4.71 -19.21
C GLY A 296 8.68 4.05 -18.65
N MET A 297 7.84 4.80 -17.90
CA MET A 297 6.60 4.30 -17.33
C MET A 297 5.43 4.46 -18.31
N ARG A 298 4.39 3.63 -18.15
CA ARG A 298 3.20 3.67 -19.01
C ARG A 298 1.92 3.77 -18.20
N ILE A 299 1.11 4.79 -18.49
CA ILE A 299 -0.23 4.92 -17.89
C ILE A 299 -1.16 3.91 -18.57
N ASN A 300 -1.94 3.22 -17.78
CA ASN A 300 -3.03 2.35 -18.26
C ASN A 300 -4.32 3.19 -18.32
N THR A 301 -4.63 3.76 -19.47
CA THR A 301 -5.80 4.63 -19.66
C THR A 301 -7.13 3.90 -19.46
N ASP A 302 -7.19 2.59 -19.74
CA ASP A 302 -8.40 1.78 -19.56
C ASP A 302 -8.76 1.59 -18.09
N LYS A 303 -7.77 1.50 -17.21
CA LYS A 303 -7.95 1.33 -15.76
C LYS A 303 -7.89 2.61 -14.97
N THR A 304 -7.25 3.63 -15.50
CA THR A 304 -7.25 4.99 -14.93
C THR A 304 -8.68 5.54 -15.00
N LYS A 305 -9.15 6.16 -13.90
CA LYS A 305 -10.53 6.63 -13.78
C LYS A 305 -10.58 8.05 -13.23
N GLU A 306 -11.60 8.78 -13.62
CA GLU A 306 -11.98 10.06 -13.04
C GLU A 306 -13.26 9.89 -12.20
N MET A 307 -13.30 10.49 -11.01
CA MET A 307 -14.52 10.62 -10.22
C MET A 307 -14.77 12.09 -9.92
N ILE A 308 -15.99 12.56 -10.14
CA ILE A 308 -16.38 13.94 -9.88
C ILE A 308 -17.35 13.97 -8.71
N VAL A 309 -16.96 14.67 -7.64
CA VAL A 309 -17.84 14.93 -6.49
C VAL A 309 -18.45 16.31 -6.65
N LEU A 310 -19.76 16.35 -6.87
CA LEU A 310 -20.50 17.55 -7.20
C LEU A 310 -21.80 17.61 -6.41
N PHE A 311 -21.94 18.65 -5.57
CA PHE A 311 -23.18 18.91 -4.82
C PHE A 311 -23.92 20.16 -5.31
N ASN A 312 -23.33 20.89 -6.25
CA ASN A 312 -23.94 22.06 -6.88
C ASN A 312 -24.97 21.62 -7.94
N LYS A 313 -26.24 21.78 -7.63
CA LYS A 313 -27.32 21.42 -8.54
C LYS A 313 -27.42 22.31 -9.80
N ARG A 314 -26.64 23.40 -9.88
CA ARG A 314 -26.64 24.31 -11.03
C ARG A 314 -25.60 23.91 -12.09
N VAL A 315 -24.69 23.01 -11.78
CA VAL A 315 -23.66 22.51 -12.70
C VAL A 315 -24.05 21.10 -13.13
N CYS A 316 -24.09 20.86 -14.44
CA CYS A 316 -24.26 19.53 -14.98
C CYS A 316 -22.90 18.84 -15.11
N LEU A 317 -22.84 17.51 -14.94
CA LEU A 317 -21.60 16.75 -15.17
C LEU A 317 -21.11 16.85 -16.61
N ASP A 318 -22.02 17.04 -17.56
CA ASP A 318 -21.68 17.21 -18.98
C ASP A 318 -20.98 18.54 -19.28
N ASP A 319 -21.13 19.55 -18.40
CA ASP A 319 -20.46 20.84 -18.52
C ASP A 319 -18.97 20.76 -18.10
N VAL A 320 -18.56 19.68 -17.44
CA VAL A 320 -17.17 19.49 -16.99
C VAL A 320 -16.37 18.83 -18.11
N THR A 321 -15.32 19.51 -18.59
CA THR A 321 -14.47 18.99 -19.66
C THR A 321 -13.84 17.63 -19.30
N PRO A 322 -13.94 16.58 -20.16
CA PRO A 322 -13.30 15.29 -19.92
C PRO A 322 -11.77 15.40 -19.85
N ILE A 323 -11.16 14.58 -18.99
CA ILE A 323 -9.70 14.45 -18.94
C ILE A 323 -9.22 13.58 -20.11
N VAL A 324 -8.18 14.03 -20.80
CA VAL A 324 -7.55 13.30 -21.89
C VAL A 324 -6.09 13.01 -21.55
N VAL A 325 -5.68 11.75 -21.64
CA VAL A 325 -4.31 11.30 -21.44
C VAL A 325 -3.88 10.48 -22.66
N ASN A 326 -2.76 10.82 -23.29
CA ASN A 326 -2.25 10.12 -24.46
C ASN A 326 -3.32 9.94 -25.57
N ASN A 327 -4.05 10.99 -25.87
CA ASN A 327 -5.17 11.02 -26.83
C ASN A 327 -6.37 10.11 -26.49
N SER A 328 -6.43 9.58 -25.27
CA SER A 328 -7.56 8.77 -24.78
C SER A 328 -8.33 9.54 -23.71
N SER A 329 -9.64 9.60 -23.84
CA SER A 329 -10.52 10.16 -22.80
C SER A 329 -10.57 9.21 -21.61
N ILE A 330 -10.38 9.73 -20.40
CA ILE A 330 -10.45 8.95 -19.17
C ILE A 330 -11.91 8.73 -18.80
N GLU A 331 -12.24 7.46 -18.49
CA GLU A 331 -13.60 7.07 -18.10
C GLU A 331 -13.97 7.68 -16.74
N ARG A 332 -15.17 8.28 -16.68
CA ARG A 332 -15.79 8.78 -15.45
C ARG A 332 -16.53 7.68 -14.72
N VAL A 333 -16.37 7.62 -13.43
CA VAL A 333 -17.03 6.62 -12.57
C VAL A 333 -17.72 7.28 -11.38
N GLU A 334 -18.84 6.69 -10.96
CA GLU A 334 -19.56 7.12 -9.75
C GLU A 334 -18.93 6.56 -8.47
N ASP A 335 -18.29 5.39 -8.57
CA ASP A 335 -17.66 4.67 -7.45
C ASP A 335 -16.27 4.19 -7.85
N PHE A 336 -15.30 4.37 -6.98
CA PHE A 336 -13.96 3.83 -7.16
C PHE A 336 -13.46 3.09 -5.90
N LYS A 337 -12.78 1.97 -6.11
CA LYS A 337 -12.20 1.18 -5.01
C LYS A 337 -10.72 1.53 -4.83
N LEU A 338 -10.43 2.48 -3.93
CA LEU A 338 -9.08 2.88 -3.58
C LEU A 338 -8.58 2.09 -2.38
N LEU A 339 -7.42 1.43 -2.49
CA LEU A 339 -6.76 0.69 -1.40
C LEU A 339 -7.71 -0.21 -0.60
N GLY A 340 -8.70 -0.80 -1.26
CA GLY A 340 -9.65 -1.73 -0.64
C GLY A 340 -10.96 -1.11 -0.12
N VAL A 341 -11.08 0.21 -0.06
CA VAL A 341 -12.28 0.96 0.35
C VAL A 341 -12.97 1.56 -0.88
N TYR A 342 -14.29 1.43 -0.96
CA TYR A 342 -15.09 2.09 -2.02
C TYR A 342 -15.41 3.52 -1.60
N PHE A 343 -15.04 4.46 -2.46
CA PHE A 343 -15.47 5.85 -2.43
C PHE A 343 -16.54 6.05 -3.51
N SER A 344 -17.58 6.80 -3.18
CA SER A 344 -18.66 7.14 -4.08
C SER A 344 -18.72 8.66 -4.28
N ALA A 345 -19.13 9.11 -5.45
CA ALA A 345 -19.25 10.54 -5.80
C ALA A 345 -20.23 11.30 -4.88
N ASP A 346 -21.18 10.62 -4.28
CA ASP A 346 -22.09 11.17 -3.28
C ASP A 346 -21.52 11.22 -1.86
N LEU A 347 -20.27 10.77 -1.66
CA LEU A 347 -19.58 10.66 -0.39
C LEU A 347 -20.37 9.87 0.67
N THR A 348 -21.16 8.86 0.25
CA THR A 348 -21.82 7.91 1.15
C THR A 348 -21.05 6.59 1.22
N TRP A 349 -21.29 5.83 2.28
CA TRP A 349 -20.64 4.53 2.49
C TRP A 349 -21.53 3.34 2.08
N ASN A 350 -22.65 3.60 1.39
CA ASN A 350 -23.59 2.55 0.98
C ASN A 350 -22.92 1.43 0.17
N LYS A 351 -22.16 1.80 -0.85
CA LYS A 351 -21.44 0.86 -1.73
C LYS A 351 -20.40 0.05 -0.95
N HIS A 352 -19.63 0.73 -0.10
CA HIS A 352 -18.60 0.08 0.71
C HIS A 352 -19.19 -0.93 1.68
N VAL A 353 -20.19 -0.54 2.47
CA VAL A 353 -20.85 -1.42 3.44
C VAL A 353 -21.51 -2.61 2.75
N LYS A 354 -22.21 -2.40 1.63
CA LYS A 354 -22.76 -3.50 0.83
C LYS A 354 -21.68 -4.49 0.37
N TYR A 355 -20.52 -3.97 -0.06
CA TYR A 355 -19.40 -4.80 -0.49
C TYR A 355 -18.83 -5.64 0.66
N ILE A 356 -18.47 -5.02 1.81
CA ILE A 356 -17.85 -5.75 2.92
C ILE A 356 -18.80 -6.75 3.57
N THR A 357 -20.10 -6.38 3.74
CA THR A 357 -21.11 -7.28 4.31
C THR A 357 -21.40 -8.46 3.39
N SER A 358 -21.48 -8.26 2.07
CA SER A 358 -21.60 -9.34 1.09
C SER A 358 -20.39 -10.29 1.14
N LYS A 359 -19.18 -9.72 1.12
CA LYS A 359 -17.92 -10.50 1.16
C LYS A 359 -17.78 -11.31 2.45
N ALA A 360 -18.12 -10.72 3.59
CA ALA A 360 -18.10 -11.37 4.89
C ALA A 360 -19.18 -12.47 4.99
N SER A 361 -20.40 -12.18 4.52
CA SER A 361 -21.52 -13.13 4.54
C SER A 361 -21.23 -14.42 3.77
N LYS A 362 -20.53 -14.33 2.63
CA LYS A 362 -20.11 -15.50 1.86
C LYS A 362 -19.19 -16.42 2.65
N ARG A 363 -18.47 -15.92 3.67
CA ARG A 363 -17.56 -16.70 4.50
C ARG A 363 -18.24 -17.37 5.70
N ILE A 364 -19.48 -17.00 6.04
CA ILE A 364 -20.26 -17.67 7.12
C ILE A 364 -20.40 -19.17 6.85
N TYR A 365 -20.45 -19.56 5.57
CA TYR A 365 -20.45 -20.96 5.14
C TYR A 365 -19.33 -21.79 5.80
N VAL A 366 -18.12 -21.21 5.93
CA VAL A 366 -17.00 -21.90 6.59
C VAL A 366 -17.34 -22.20 8.05
N LEU A 367 -17.94 -21.25 8.78
CA LEU A 367 -18.35 -21.48 10.19
C LEU A 367 -19.40 -22.58 10.27
N CYS A 368 -20.39 -22.60 9.37
CA CYS A 368 -21.41 -23.64 9.32
C CYS A 368 -20.80 -25.04 9.14
N HIS A 369 -19.80 -25.17 8.27
CA HIS A 369 -19.09 -26.44 8.07
C HIS A 369 -18.32 -26.86 9.31
N LEU A 370 -17.58 -25.97 9.94
CA LEU A 370 -16.80 -26.26 11.14
C LEU A 370 -17.71 -26.73 12.29
N VAL A 371 -18.82 -26.01 12.53
CA VAL A 371 -19.80 -26.42 13.56
C VAL A 371 -20.37 -27.81 13.28
N ARG A 372 -20.77 -28.09 12.03
CA ARG A 372 -21.28 -29.42 11.62
C ARG A 372 -20.24 -30.54 11.75
N SER A 373 -18.95 -30.19 11.57
CA SER A 373 -17.83 -31.12 11.73
C SER A 373 -17.42 -31.33 13.20
N GLY A 374 -18.14 -30.73 14.16
CA GLY A 374 -17.91 -30.96 15.60
C GLY A 374 -16.75 -30.14 16.19
N PHE A 375 -16.29 -29.08 15.53
CA PHE A 375 -15.27 -28.17 16.10
C PHE A 375 -15.84 -27.46 17.34
N SER A 376 -14.97 -27.19 18.32
CA SER A 376 -15.35 -26.47 19.53
C SER A 376 -15.79 -25.03 19.21
N SER A 377 -16.72 -24.48 19.99
CA SER A 377 -17.15 -23.08 19.85
C SER A 377 -15.96 -22.12 19.93
N GLU A 378 -14.97 -22.41 20.78
CA GLU A 378 -13.76 -21.60 20.92
C GLU A 378 -12.94 -21.54 19.62
N ASP A 379 -12.75 -22.68 18.94
CA ASP A 379 -12.00 -22.71 17.68
C ASP A 379 -12.77 -22.00 16.55
N VAL A 380 -14.09 -22.17 16.50
CA VAL A 380 -14.93 -21.49 15.51
C VAL A 380 -14.92 -19.97 15.73
N ILE A 381 -14.87 -19.49 16.99
CA ILE A 381 -14.69 -18.06 17.32
C ILE A 381 -13.32 -17.56 16.80
N LYS A 382 -12.24 -18.32 16.99
CA LYS A 382 -10.92 -17.96 16.44
C LYS A 382 -10.96 -17.81 14.93
N ILE A 383 -11.66 -18.72 14.23
CA ILE A 383 -11.86 -18.64 12.77
C ILE A 383 -12.72 -17.43 12.40
N TYR A 384 -13.79 -17.13 13.11
CA TYR A 384 -14.56 -15.90 12.92
C TYR A 384 -13.67 -14.67 13.05
N CYS A 385 -12.88 -14.58 14.12
CA CYS A 385 -11.99 -13.47 14.40
C CYS A 385 -10.88 -13.29 13.36
N SER A 386 -10.40 -14.36 12.75
CA SER A 386 -9.30 -14.30 11.75
C SER A 386 -9.80 -14.18 10.32
N LEU A 387 -10.96 -14.73 9.99
CA LEU A 387 -11.42 -14.85 8.60
C LEU A 387 -12.52 -13.86 8.23
N ILE A 388 -13.48 -13.58 9.11
CA ILE A 388 -14.69 -12.80 8.83
C ILE A 388 -14.58 -11.38 9.39
N ARG A 389 -14.27 -11.24 10.67
CA ARG A 389 -14.21 -9.94 11.36
C ARG A 389 -13.24 -8.95 10.70
N PRO A 390 -12.04 -9.34 10.22
CA PRO A 390 -11.12 -8.39 9.58
C PRO A 390 -11.69 -7.76 8.30
N ILE A 391 -12.64 -8.43 7.60
CA ILE A 391 -13.29 -7.84 6.42
C ILE A 391 -14.22 -6.70 6.84
N LEU A 392 -14.88 -6.82 8.00
CA LEU A 392 -15.85 -5.87 8.52
C LEU A 392 -15.20 -4.69 9.25
N GLU A 393 -13.90 -4.79 9.57
CA GLU A 393 -13.16 -3.78 10.34
C GLU A 393 -12.01 -3.15 9.55
N TYR A 394 -11.69 -3.63 8.34
CA TYR A 394 -10.58 -3.09 7.54
C TYR A 394 -10.74 -1.60 7.30
N ALA A 395 -9.72 -0.82 7.67
CA ALA A 395 -9.66 0.64 7.54
C ALA A 395 -10.94 1.35 8.08
N CYS A 396 -11.50 0.84 9.17
CA CYS A 396 -12.78 1.35 9.71
C CYS A 396 -12.67 2.81 10.17
N GLU A 397 -11.51 3.29 10.50
CA GLU A 397 -11.21 4.67 10.88
C GLU A 397 -11.56 5.66 9.76
N VAL A 398 -11.52 5.22 8.51
CA VAL A 398 -11.86 6.03 7.34
C VAL A 398 -13.36 6.28 7.21
N TRP A 399 -14.17 5.26 7.44
CA TRP A 399 -15.59 5.24 7.08
C TRP A 399 -16.57 5.15 8.26
N HIS A 400 -16.10 4.75 9.44
CA HIS A 400 -16.96 4.62 10.64
C HIS A 400 -17.69 5.92 10.98
N CYS A 401 -16.98 7.05 10.94
CA CYS A 401 -17.51 8.37 11.32
C CYS A 401 -18.65 8.86 10.41
N GLY A 402 -18.73 8.32 9.19
CA GLY A 402 -19.77 8.67 8.21
C GLY A 402 -20.91 7.66 8.10
N LEU A 403 -20.95 6.64 8.94
CA LEU A 403 -22.02 5.63 8.90
C LEU A 403 -23.34 6.19 9.42
N THR A 404 -24.42 5.82 8.74
CA THR A 404 -25.77 5.91 9.30
C THR A 404 -26.01 4.75 10.27
N HIS A 405 -27.02 4.90 11.16
CA HIS A 405 -27.42 3.80 12.06
C HIS A 405 -27.73 2.53 11.27
N LYS A 406 -28.49 2.65 10.17
CA LYS A 406 -28.82 1.51 9.30
C LYS A 406 -27.57 0.77 8.79
N LEU A 407 -26.57 1.50 8.27
CA LEU A 407 -25.34 0.90 7.75
C LEU A 407 -24.52 0.23 8.87
N SER A 408 -24.49 0.83 10.07
CA SER A 408 -23.85 0.23 11.23
C SER A 408 -24.54 -1.07 11.64
N ASP A 409 -25.90 -1.09 11.62
CA ASP A 409 -26.70 -2.27 11.93
C ASP A 409 -26.57 -3.39 10.89
N ASP A 410 -26.41 -3.03 9.60
CA ASP A 410 -26.14 -3.98 8.51
C ASP A 410 -24.81 -4.71 8.73
N ILE A 411 -23.78 -4.00 9.21
CA ILE A 411 -22.48 -4.59 9.54
C ILE A 411 -22.64 -5.51 10.78
N GLU A 412 -23.31 -5.04 11.83
CA GLU A 412 -23.55 -5.79 13.06
C GLU A 412 -24.38 -7.05 12.82
N ALA A 413 -25.32 -7.01 11.85
CA ALA A 413 -26.13 -8.15 11.46
C ALA A 413 -25.29 -9.34 10.95
N VAL A 414 -24.11 -9.08 10.38
CA VAL A 414 -23.19 -10.15 9.96
C VAL A 414 -22.62 -10.86 11.19
N GLN A 415 -22.15 -10.11 12.21
CA GLN A 415 -21.67 -10.71 13.47
C GLN A 415 -22.79 -11.47 14.17
N ARG A 416 -23.99 -10.89 14.22
CA ARG A 416 -25.16 -11.55 14.81
C ARG A 416 -25.45 -12.91 14.16
N ARG A 417 -25.38 -12.98 12.83
CA ARG A 417 -25.53 -14.27 12.10
C ARG A 417 -24.41 -15.24 12.41
N CYS A 418 -23.17 -14.80 12.52
CA CYS A 418 -22.05 -15.66 12.91
C CYS A 418 -22.26 -16.22 14.32
N MET A 419 -22.65 -15.38 15.28
CA MET A 419 -22.93 -15.81 16.66
C MET A 419 -24.10 -16.79 16.71
N LYS A 420 -25.15 -16.60 15.89
CA LYS A 420 -26.27 -17.56 15.81
C LYS A 420 -25.87 -18.93 15.26
N VAL A 421 -24.87 -18.98 14.37
CA VAL A 421 -24.30 -20.26 13.88
C VAL A 421 -23.50 -20.95 14.97
N ILE A 422 -22.71 -20.21 15.77
CA ILE A 422 -21.83 -20.77 16.80
C ILE A 422 -22.65 -21.15 18.04
N PHE A 423 -23.62 -20.30 18.42
CA PHE A 423 -24.47 -20.45 19.62
C PHE A 423 -25.94 -20.37 19.23
N PRO A 424 -26.52 -21.45 18.66
CA PRO A 424 -27.88 -21.42 18.12
C PRO A 424 -28.98 -21.14 19.15
N TYR A 425 -28.74 -21.40 20.42
CA TYR A 425 -29.73 -21.28 21.51
C TYR A 425 -29.57 -20.00 22.34
N LEU A 426 -28.50 -19.23 22.15
CA LEU A 426 -28.25 -18.00 22.89
C LEU A 426 -28.83 -16.78 22.19
N SER A 427 -29.20 -15.77 22.98
CA SER A 427 -29.42 -14.42 22.44
C SER A 427 -28.07 -13.82 21.90
N TYR A 428 -28.17 -12.78 21.11
CA TYR A 428 -26.93 -12.14 20.59
C TYR A 428 -26.08 -11.58 21.74
N ALA A 429 -26.70 -10.97 22.74
CA ALA A 429 -26.00 -10.42 23.91
C ALA A 429 -25.28 -11.52 24.69
N ASP A 430 -25.99 -12.65 24.99
CA ASP A 430 -25.38 -13.76 25.72
C ASP A 430 -24.28 -14.45 24.90
N ALA A 431 -24.48 -14.62 23.58
CA ALA A 431 -23.51 -15.21 22.69
C ALA A 431 -22.22 -14.40 22.63
N THR A 432 -22.32 -13.05 22.54
CA THR A 432 -21.15 -12.17 22.55
C THR A 432 -20.47 -12.14 23.91
N ALA A 433 -21.20 -12.21 25.01
CA ALA A 433 -20.65 -12.29 26.35
C ALA A 433 -19.87 -13.61 26.58
N VAL A 434 -20.43 -14.75 26.17
CA VAL A 434 -19.74 -16.05 26.22
C VAL A 434 -18.51 -16.08 25.33
N ALA A 435 -18.59 -15.49 24.12
CA ALA A 435 -17.49 -15.39 23.19
C ALA A 435 -16.44 -14.33 23.60
N GLN A 436 -16.68 -13.53 24.61
CA GLN A 436 -15.86 -12.39 25.04
C GLN A 436 -15.60 -11.40 23.88
N LEU A 437 -16.61 -11.13 23.08
CA LEU A 437 -16.54 -10.24 21.93
C LEU A 437 -17.34 -8.96 22.17
N ASP A 438 -16.71 -7.83 21.89
CA ASP A 438 -17.40 -6.54 21.79
C ASP A 438 -18.29 -6.51 20.53
N THR A 439 -19.26 -5.60 20.51
CA THR A 439 -19.97 -5.25 19.28
C THR A 439 -18.98 -4.64 18.26
N LEU A 440 -19.24 -4.85 16.97
CA LEU A 440 -18.41 -4.27 15.92
C LEU A 440 -18.44 -2.73 15.95
N SER A 441 -19.58 -2.14 16.37
CA SER A 441 -19.71 -0.69 16.51
C SER A 441 -18.76 -0.15 17.60
N SER A 442 -18.76 -0.77 18.80
CA SER A 442 -17.86 -0.39 19.89
C SER A 442 -16.38 -0.55 19.50
N ARG A 443 -16.05 -1.63 18.80
CA ARG A 443 -14.68 -1.87 18.35
C ARG A 443 -14.19 -0.82 17.35
N ARG A 444 -15.04 -0.45 16.37
CA ARG A 444 -14.71 0.60 15.39
C ARG A 444 -14.52 1.96 16.06
N GLU A 445 -15.39 2.31 17.03
CA GLU A 445 -15.24 3.54 17.81
C GLU A 445 -13.91 3.54 18.59
N LYS A 446 -13.56 2.44 19.26
CA LYS A 446 -12.27 2.31 19.96
C LYS A 446 -11.08 2.48 19.00
N ALA A 447 -11.16 1.95 17.78
CA ALA A 447 -10.10 2.11 16.77
C ALA A 447 -9.95 3.58 16.33
N VAL A 448 -11.06 4.27 16.08
CA VAL A 448 -11.10 5.70 15.74
C VAL A 448 -10.47 6.55 16.84
N VAL A 449 -10.87 6.33 18.12
CA VAL A 449 -10.33 7.07 19.27
C VAL A 449 -8.83 6.82 19.42
N LYS A 450 -8.42 5.56 19.29
CA LYS A 450 -7.00 5.18 19.40
C LYS A 450 -6.17 5.92 18.35
N LEU A 451 -6.57 5.84 17.08
CA LEU A 451 -5.83 6.49 15.99
C LEU A 451 -5.84 8.02 16.13
N PHE A 452 -6.96 8.62 16.52
CA PHE A 452 -7.01 10.07 16.77
C PHE A 452 -6.04 10.51 17.86
N ASN A 453 -5.89 9.72 18.93
CA ASN A 453 -4.90 10.00 19.99
C ASN A 453 -3.45 9.86 19.47
N GLU A 454 -3.19 8.94 18.56
CA GLU A 454 -1.88 8.80 17.88
C GLU A 454 -1.59 10.05 17.00
N ILE A 455 -2.60 10.54 16.26
CA ILE A 455 -2.48 11.73 15.39
C ILE A 455 -2.17 13.02 16.20
N LYS A 456 -2.54 13.10 17.48
CA LYS A 456 -2.20 14.25 18.34
C LYS A 456 -0.70 14.41 18.57
N SER A 457 0.10 13.38 18.34
CA SER A 457 1.57 13.47 18.44
C SER A 457 2.14 14.30 17.28
N ASP A 458 3.02 15.26 17.60
CA ASP A 458 3.61 16.17 16.61
C ASP A 458 4.42 15.43 15.51
N ASN A 459 4.90 14.21 15.81
CA ASN A 459 5.65 13.37 14.85
C ASN A 459 4.76 12.46 13.99
N HIS A 460 3.43 12.52 14.17
CA HIS A 460 2.53 11.68 13.38
C HIS A 460 2.31 12.26 11.98
N VAL A 461 2.36 11.40 10.96
CA VAL A 461 2.24 11.81 9.54
C VAL A 461 0.98 12.64 9.23
N LEU A 462 -0.13 12.38 9.91
CA LEU A 462 -1.39 13.12 9.76
C LEU A 462 -1.58 14.26 10.77
N HIS A 463 -0.54 14.64 11.52
CA HIS A 463 -0.65 15.73 12.52
C HIS A 463 -1.10 17.05 11.89
N HIS A 464 -0.65 17.32 10.67
CA HIS A 464 -0.99 18.53 9.90
C HIS A 464 -2.49 18.69 9.60
N LEU A 465 -3.28 17.61 9.67
CA LEU A 465 -4.73 17.65 9.49
C LEU A 465 -5.48 18.22 10.72
N LEU A 466 -4.80 18.34 11.86
CA LEU A 466 -5.41 18.91 13.05
C LEU A 466 -5.55 20.43 12.90
N PRO A 467 -6.69 21.01 13.33
CA PRO A 467 -6.82 22.47 13.36
C PRO A 467 -5.85 23.08 14.37
N PHE A 468 -5.54 24.37 14.19
CA PHE A 468 -4.66 25.09 15.10
C PHE A 468 -5.12 24.95 16.56
N LYS A 469 -4.16 24.70 17.44
CA LYS A 469 -4.41 24.70 18.89
C LYS A 469 -4.84 26.11 19.32
N MET A 470 -5.85 26.22 20.19
CA MET A 470 -6.22 27.49 20.79
C MET A 470 -5.04 28.04 21.62
N ASN A 471 -4.66 29.30 21.39
CA ASN A 471 -3.74 30.01 22.29
C ASN A 471 -4.46 30.26 23.62
N LEU A 472 -4.33 29.33 24.55
CA LEU A 472 -4.87 29.48 25.89
C LEU A 472 -4.02 30.52 26.65
N SER A 473 -4.56 31.70 26.92
CA SER A 473 -3.94 32.65 27.85
C SER A 473 -3.76 32.00 29.24
N ARG A 474 -2.71 32.36 29.97
CA ARG A 474 -2.25 31.72 31.24
C ARG A 474 -3.32 31.56 32.34
N ASN A 475 -4.50 32.11 32.16
CA ASN A 475 -5.58 32.15 33.17
C ASN A 475 -6.76 31.23 32.91
N VAL A 476 -6.66 30.24 32.01
CA VAL A 476 -7.79 29.39 31.67
C VAL A 476 -7.78 28.10 32.48
N VAL A 477 -8.93 27.82 33.05
CA VAL A 477 -9.31 26.68 33.90
C VAL A 477 -8.83 25.33 33.33
N ARG A 478 -8.35 24.45 34.22
CA ARG A 478 -8.03 23.04 33.94
C ARG A 478 -9.19 22.36 33.17
N ASN A 479 -8.94 21.85 31.94
CA ASN A 479 -9.83 21.09 31.06
C ASN A 479 -10.44 21.83 29.85
N VAL A 480 -9.75 22.77 29.25
CA VAL A 480 -10.17 23.29 27.93
C VAL A 480 -9.68 22.39 26.85
N TYR A 481 -10.59 21.94 25.98
CA TYR A 481 -10.26 21.13 24.80
C TYR A 481 -9.32 21.92 23.89
N PRO A 482 -8.16 21.36 23.49
CA PRO A 482 -7.09 22.14 22.87
C PRO A 482 -7.35 22.58 21.42
N PHE A 483 -8.36 22.01 20.76
CA PHE A 483 -8.63 22.28 19.36
C PHE A 483 -9.90 23.11 19.15
N ASN A 484 -9.86 24.02 18.19
CA ASN A 484 -11.06 24.70 17.72
C ASN A 484 -11.98 23.71 17.02
N ILE A 485 -13.27 23.70 17.40
CA ILE A 485 -14.26 22.89 16.70
C ILE A 485 -14.45 23.47 15.30
N PRO A 486 -14.21 22.71 14.21
CA PRO A 486 -14.39 23.21 12.86
C PRO A 486 -15.82 23.66 12.64
N VAL A 487 -16.01 24.89 12.13
CA VAL A 487 -17.33 25.35 11.68
C VAL A 487 -17.66 24.61 10.40
N ALA A 488 -18.66 23.73 10.47
CA ALA A 488 -19.13 22.93 9.33
C ALA A 488 -20.39 23.56 8.75
N ARG A 489 -20.39 23.81 7.43
CA ARG A 489 -21.58 24.27 6.67
C ARG A 489 -22.52 23.11 6.37
N THR A 490 -21.96 21.89 6.25
CA THR A 490 -22.69 20.69 5.92
C THR A 490 -22.38 19.55 6.91
N SER A 491 -23.33 18.63 7.08
CA SER A 491 -23.12 17.42 7.86
C SER A 491 -22.04 16.49 7.28
N ARG A 492 -21.70 16.65 5.99
CA ARG A 492 -20.65 15.85 5.33
C ARG A 492 -19.28 16.10 5.95
N ARG A 493 -18.92 17.35 6.22
CA ARG A 493 -17.63 17.69 6.85
C ARG A 493 -17.40 16.91 8.15
N MET A 494 -18.46 16.69 8.93
CA MET A 494 -18.39 15.97 10.20
C MET A 494 -18.16 14.45 10.04
N ARG A 495 -18.15 13.93 8.80
CA ARG A 495 -17.89 12.51 8.53
C ARG A 495 -16.40 12.18 8.41
N SER A 496 -15.51 13.19 8.30
CA SER A 496 -14.08 12.93 8.39
C SER A 496 -13.68 12.56 9.82
N LEU A 497 -12.69 11.70 9.99
CA LEU A 497 -12.18 11.25 11.29
C LEU A 497 -11.85 12.45 12.20
N ILE A 498 -11.08 13.40 11.69
CA ILE A 498 -10.62 14.56 12.46
C ILE A 498 -11.81 15.41 12.95
N SER A 499 -12.69 15.81 12.04
CA SER A 499 -13.86 16.63 12.39
C SER A 499 -14.80 15.91 13.36
N TYR A 500 -15.01 14.62 13.16
CA TYR A 500 -15.82 13.77 14.03
C TYR A 500 -15.26 13.72 15.47
N CYS A 501 -13.98 13.37 15.61
CA CYS A 501 -13.36 13.26 16.94
C CYS A 501 -13.29 14.60 17.69
N ILE A 502 -12.97 15.70 16.98
CA ILE A 502 -12.96 17.04 17.58
C ILE A 502 -14.35 17.45 18.02
N SER A 503 -15.39 17.19 17.22
CA SER A 503 -16.77 17.53 17.60
C SER A 503 -17.25 16.79 18.84
N LYS A 504 -16.79 15.55 19.04
CA LYS A 504 -17.08 14.75 20.22
C LYS A 504 -16.13 14.99 21.39
N ARG A 505 -15.15 15.87 21.23
CA ARG A 505 -14.12 16.19 22.25
C ARG A 505 -13.36 14.95 22.74
N MET A 506 -13.00 14.07 21.82
CA MET A 506 -12.25 12.83 22.09
C MET A 506 -10.77 13.08 22.36
#